data_2a7f722c37a0e81f697c7cf58b965269
#
_entry.id   2a7f722c37a0e81f697c7cf58b965269
#
_cell.length_a   1.000
_cell.length_b   1.000
_cell.length_c   1.000
_cell.angle_alpha   90.00
_cell.angle_beta   90.00
_cell.angle_gamma   90.00
#
_symmetry.space_group_name_H-M   'P 1'
#
loop_
_entity.id
_entity.type
_entity.pdbx_description
1 polymer ?
#
loop_
_entity_poly.entity_id
_entity_poly.type
_entity_poly.pdbx_seq_one_letter_code
_entity_poly.pdbx_strand_id
1 'polypeptide(L)'
;MLPCQTAWLRLNTGITSITIPDSVTSLGISAFSNCASLESATLGSGLTKVDKWLFRNCSSLKDVTLGENIQKVDNFAFAECGNLETITLPDSVTSIGISAFEKCRSLNDVKLPDGLTTVDKNAFLDCDKLTNVTIPDSVTTIGNQAFGYQTNDDMSTSKKDNFQITGKTGSAAADYANNSGVSFNDPDAPTTTTTTDTTDVSGETTETTTVTETTVTTDSDTPSENSCGDTTMDGKVDLLDAILLNKYLAGAVTFTEQQATNANCDQTDGTETVGEEDTTALIRFVLNMEGYQNLPHIDSNN
;
A
#
# COMPACT_ATOMS: atom_id res chain seq x y z
N MET A 1 33.86 1.72 -24.05
CA MET A 1 33.61 2.25 -22.69
C MET A 1 33.67 3.77 -22.78
N LEU A 2 32.50 4.44 -22.85
CA LEU A 2 32.44 5.87 -22.69
C LEU A 2 32.41 6.13 -21.18
N PRO A 3 33.30 6.94 -20.63
CA PRO A 3 33.27 7.26 -19.21
C PRO A 3 31.99 8.06 -18.93
N CYS A 4 31.15 7.55 -18.05
CA CYS A 4 29.98 8.24 -17.51
C CYS A 4 30.45 9.47 -16.73
N GLN A 5 30.58 10.60 -17.41
CA GLN A 5 30.81 11.88 -16.76
C GLN A 5 29.48 12.57 -16.56
N THR A 6 29.01 12.57 -15.33
CA THR A 6 27.80 13.12 -14.76
C THR A 6 27.62 14.63 -14.92
N ALA A 7 28.33 15.30 -15.79
CA ALA A 7 28.38 16.77 -15.89
C ALA A 7 27.68 17.38 -17.12
N TRP A 8 27.26 16.58 -18.10
CA TRP A 8 26.89 17.13 -19.41
C TRP A 8 25.41 17.34 -19.68
N LEU A 9 24.51 16.79 -18.86
CA LEU A 9 23.06 16.86 -19.10
C LEU A 9 22.32 17.86 -18.20
N ARG A 10 23.00 18.68 -17.43
CA ARG A 10 22.38 19.78 -16.65
C ARG A 10 21.99 21.00 -17.48
N LEU A 11 22.30 21.01 -18.74
CA LEU A 11 21.82 22.04 -19.64
C LEU A 11 20.46 21.59 -20.17
N ASN A 12 19.47 22.45 -20.02
CA ASN A 12 18.17 22.41 -20.71
C ASN A 12 18.45 22.20 -22.21
N THR A 13 18.84 20.99 -22.55
CA THR A 13 19.14 20.58 -23.91
C THR A 13 17.79 20.43 -24.56
N GLY A 14 17.46 21.18 -25.56
CA GLY A 14 16.18 21.07 -26.27
C GLY A 14 15.95 19.70 -26.93
N ILE A 15 16.42 18.59 -26.27
CA ILE A 15 16.11 17.22 -26.70
C ILE A 15 14.65 16.94 -26.41
N THR A 16 13.96 16.47 -27.43
CA THR A 16 12.55 16.11 -27.34
C THR A 16 12.34 14.60 -27.24
N SER A 17 13.34 13.81 -27.61
CA SER A 17 13.29 12.35 -27.51
C SER A 17 14.66 11.76 -27.19
N ILE A 18 14.65 10.60 -26.52
CA ILE A 18 15.85 9.81 -26.23
C ILE A 18 15.58 8.31 -26.39
N THR A 19 16.51 7.60 -27.00
CA THR A 19 16.51 6.15 -27.06
C THR A 19 17.81 5.63 -26.45
N ILE A 20 17.70 4.83 -25.42
CA ILE A 20 18.83 4.14 -24.78
C ILE A 20 18.94 2.76 -25.39
N PRO A 21 20.07 2.42 -26.07
CA PRO A 21 20.26 1.11 -26.70
C PRO A 21 20.32 -0.03 -25.69
N ASP A 22 19.99 -1.25 -26.14
CA ASP A 22 20.07 -2.48 -25.33
C ASP A 22 21.46 -2.78 -24.78
N SER A 23 22.51 -2.28 -25.42
CA SER A 23 23.89 -2.45 -24.95
C SER A 23 24.24 -1.63 -23.70
N VAL A 24 23.38 -0.66 -23.31
CA VAL A 24 23.59 0.16 -22.10
C VAL A 24 23.04 -0.59 -20.90
N THR A 25 23.90 -0.87 -19.93
CA THR A 25 23.54 -1.63 -18.73
C THR A 25 23.35 -0.78 -17.47
N SER A 26 23.70 0.50 -17.51
CA SER A 26 23.47 1.43 -16.41
C SER A 26 23.43 2.86 -16.89
N LEU A 27 22.60 3.66 -16.22
CA LEU A 27 22.54 5.13 -16.37
C LEU A 27 22.98 5.78 -15.06
N GLY A 28 23.39 7.05 -15.16
CA GLY A 28 23.75 7.80 -13.94
C GLY A 28 22.50 8.32 -13.22
N ILE A 29 22.60 8.50 -11.91
CA ILE A 29 21.59 9.18 -11.10
C ILE A 29 21.32 10.57 -11.73
N SER A 30 20.04 10.93 -11.89
CA SER A 30 19.60 12.22 -12.46
C SER A 30 20.03 12.48 -13.92
N ALA A 31 20.39 11.45 -14.69
CA ALA A 31 20.98 11.64 -16.02
C ALA A 31 20.13 12.52 -16.96
N PHE A 32 18.81 12.43 -16.88
CA PHE A 32 17.86 13.24 -17.65
C PHE A 32 17.00 14.16 -16.79
N SER A 33 17.36 14.37 -15.53
CA SER A 33 16.62 15.26 -14.63
C SER A 33 16.55 16.69 -15.20
N ASN A 34 15.37 17.32 -15.10
CA ASN A 34 15.09 18.66 -15.59
C ASN A 34 15.17 18.82 -17.13
N CYS A 35 15.07 17.75 -17.90
CA CYS A 35 14.93 17.83 -19.34
C CYS A 35 13.48 18.25 -19.70
N ALA A 36 13.15 19.52 -19.50
CA ALA A 36 11.79 20.03 -19.60
C ALA A 36 11.17 19.89 -21.00
N SER A 37 11.99 19.81 -22.05
CA SER A 37 11.53 19.62 -23.43
C SER A 37 11.41 18.16 -23.86
N LEU A 38 11.82 17.20 -23.02
CA LEU A 38 11.79 15.78 -23.34
C LEU A 38 10.34 15.29 -23.35
N GLU A 39 9.87 14.83 -24.52
CA GLU A 39 8.50 14.34 -24.71
C GLU A 39 8.43 12.82 -24.69
N SER A 40 9.50 12.14 -25.14
CA SER A 40 9.52 10.67 -25.18
C SER A 40 10.87 10.08 -24.78
N ALA A 41 10.83 8.90 -24.14
CA ALA A 41 12.01 8.15 -23.74
C ALA A 41 11.79 6.64 -23.98
N THR A 42 12.78 5.98 -24.59
CA THR A 42 12.82 4.54 -24.75
C THR A 42 14.05 3.99 -24.04
N LEU A 43 13.84 3.09 -23.09
CA LEU A 43 14.91 2.42 -22.36
C LEU A 43 15.09 1.01 -22.89
N GLY A 44 16.31 0.68 -23.31
CA GLY A 44 16.64 -0.64 -23.83
C GLY A 44 16.65 -1.75 -22.77
N SER A 45 16.64 -2.99 -23.24
CA SER A 45 16.60 -4.19 -22.40
C SER A 45 17.86 -4.47 -21.57
N GLY A 46 18.96 -3.75 -21.81
CA GLY A 46 20.18 -3.87 -21.00
C GLY A 46 20.06 -3.29 -19.60
N LEU A 47 19.06 -2.43 -19.35
CA LEU A 47 18.86 -1.81 -18.05
C LEU A 47 18.02 -2.72 -17.16
N THR A 48 18.40 -2.79 -15.86
CA THR A 48 17.65 -3.52 -14.83
C THR A 48 16.89 -2.61 -13.86
N LYS A 49 17.07 -1.32 -13.97
CA LYS A 49 16.37 -0.33 -13.15
C LYS A 49 16.21 1.01 -13.86
N VAL A 50 15.19 1.75 -13.49
CA VAL A 50 15.10 3.18 -13.73
C VAL A 50 15.76 3.86 -12.54
N ASP A 51 16.92 4.48 -12.75
CA ASP A 51 17.75 5.04 -11.68
C ASP A 51 17.05 6.19 -10.93
N LYS A 52 17.51 6.45 -9.70
CA LYS A 52 17.04 7.52 -8.83
C LYS A 52 17.10 8.88 -9.55
N TRP A 53 15.95 9.61 -9.55
CA TRP A 53 15.79 10.91 -10.19
C TRP A 53 16.03 10.94 -11.71
N LEU A 54 16.04 9.78 -12.38
CA LEU A 54 16.44 9.70 -13.80
C LEU A 54 15.73 10.70 -14.68
N PHE A 55 14.39 10.78 -14.60
CA PHE A 55 13.54 11.70 -15.37
C PHE A 55 12.84 12.75 -14.49
N ARG A 56 13.36 13.00 -13.28
CA ARG A 56 12.72 13.96 -12.39
C ARG A 56 12.56 15.32 -13.09
N ASN A 57 11.34 15.90 -12.97
CA ASN A 57 10.99 17.21 -13.56
C ASN A 57 11.17 17.29 -15.09
N CYS A 58 10.93 16.18 -15.79
CA CYS A 58 10.76 16.16 -17.23
C CYS A 58 9.29 16.53 -17.54
N SER A 59 8.97 17.82 -17.43
CA SER A 59 7.58 18.29 -17.41
C SER A 59 6.80 18.04 -18.71
N SER A 60 7.50 17.90 -19.86
CA SER A 60 6.88 17.58 -21.16
C SER A 60 6.79 16.07 -21.45
N LEU A 61 7.35 15.21 -20.59
CA LEU A 61 7.41 13.76 -20.83
C LEU A 61 6.02 13.15 -20.83
N LYS A 62 5.65 12.52 -21.97
CA LYS A 62 4.35 11.89 -22.21
C LYS A 62 4.47 10.38 -22.39
N ASP A 63 5.47 9.97 -23.16
CA ASP A 63 5.62 8.59 -23.63
C ASP A 63 6.92 8.00 -23.07
N VAL A 64 6.79 6.92 -22.30
CA VAL A 64 7.93 6.18 -21.78
C VAL A 64 7.78 4.70 -22.10
N THR A 65 8.76 4.16 -22.81
CA THR A 65 8.89 2.71 -23.02
C THR A 65 10.02 2.19 -22.13
N LEU A 66 9.68 1.29 -21.24
CA LEU A 66 10.64 0.62 -20.35
C LEU A 66 11.09 -0.70 -20.97
N GLY A 67 12.40 -1.01 -20.86
CA GLY A 67 12.94 -2.30 -21.25
C GLY A 67 12.38 -3.43 -20.38
N GLU A 68 12.20 -4.60 -20.96
CA GLU A 68 11.56 -5.76 -20.34
C GLU A 68 12.31 -6.35 -19.11
N ASN A 69 13.58 -5.97 -18.92
CA ASN A 69 14.41 -6.43 -17.80
C ASN A 69 14.43 -5.46 -16.60
N ILE A 70 13.65 -4.38 -16.64
CA ILE A 70 13.56 -3.42 -15.53
C ILE A 70 12.89 -4.12 -14.33
N GLN A 71 13.64 -4.26 -13.23
CA GLN A 71 13.18 -4.85 -11.96
C GLN A 71 12.77 -3.80 -10.93
N LYS A 72 13.26 -2.58 -11.07
CA LYS A 72 13.01 -1.51 -10.10
C LYS A 72 12.81 -0.16 -10.77
N VAL A 73 11.77 0.57 -10.36
CA VAL A 73 11.65 2.01 -10.56
C VAL A 73 12.12 2.68 -9.26
N ASP A 74 13.30 3.31 -9.28
CA ASP A 74 13.95 3.83 -8.07
C ASP A 74 13.34 5.17 -7.61
N ASN A 75 13.76 5.67 -6.46
CA ASN A 75 13.19 6.83 -5.80
C ASN A 75 13.17 8.07 -6.72
N PHE A 76 12.03 8.74 -6.79
CA PHE A 76 11.82 9.96 -7.59
C PHE A 76 12.10 9.81 -9.09
N ALA A 77 12.10 8.60 -9.63
CA ALA A 77 12.52 8.33 -11.01
C ALA A 77 11.74 9.15 -12.05
N PHE A 78 10.44 9.32 -11.85
CA PHE A 78 9.53 10.12 -12.69
C PHE A 78 8.84 11.25 -11.92
N ALA A 79 9.35 11.63 -10.74
CA ALA A 79 8.72 12.69 -9.95
C ALA A 79 8.63 13.99 -10.77
N GLU A 80 7.51 14.69 -10.67
CA GLU A 80 7.25 15.96 -11.38
C GLU A 80 7.17 15.83 -12.92
N CYS A 81 6.92 14.60 -13.46
CA CYS A 81 6.59 14.41 -14.87
C CYS A 81 5.11 14.72 -15.11
N GLY A 82 4.75 15.99 -15.06
CA GLY A 82 3.36 16.44 -15.01
C GLY A 82 2.50 16.08 -16.23
N ASN A 83 3.11 15.82 -17.39
CA ASN A 83 2.41 15.44 -18.62
C ASN A 83 2.42 13.92 -18.92
N LEU A 84 3.00 13.10 -18.05
CA LEU A 84 2.97 11.65 -18.19
C LEU A 84 1.53 11.15 -17.97
N GLU A 85 0.89 10.66 -19.03
CA GLU A 85 -0.51 10.24 -18.99
C GLU A 85 -0.69 8.78 -18.63
N THR A 86 0.19 7.92 -19.16
CA THR A 86 0.20 6.48 -18.91
C THR A 86 1.63 5.96 -18.78
N ILE A 87 1.80 4.87 -18.08
CA ILE A 87 3.06 4.13 -18.07
C ILE A 87 2.77 2.63 -17.99
N THR A 88 3.45 1.86 -18.83
CA THR A 88 3.42 0.41 -18.75
C THR A 88 4.67 -0.09 -18.05
N LEU A 89 4.47 -0.68 -16.88
CA LEU A 89 5.54 -1.34 -16.13
C LEU A 89 5.69 -2.77 -16.65
N PRO A 90 6.90 -3.22 -17.04
CA PRO A 90 7.12 -4.60 -17.46
C PRO A 90 6.92 -5.58 -16.31
N ASP A 91 6.58 -6.83 -16.62
CA ASP A 91 6.30 -7.90 -15.63
C ASP A 91 7.49 -8.21 -14.71
N SER A 92 8.70 -7.82 -15.11
CA SER A 92 9.91 -7.94 -14.31
C SER A 92 10.00 -6.97 -13.12
N VAL A 93 9.14 -5.91 -13.07
CA VAL A 93 9.20 -4.91 -12.00
C VAL A 93 8.67 -5.49 -10.70
N THR A 94 9.54 -5.51 -9.69
CA THR A 94 9.24 -6.00 -8.33
C THR A 94 9.09 -4.88 -7.29
N SER A 95 9.60 -3.68 -7.58
CA SER A 95 9.51 -2.58 -6.61
C SER A 95 9.40 -1.20 -7.27
N ILE A 96 8.58 -0.34 -6.65
CA ILE A 96 8.40 1.07 -6.97
C ILE A 96 8.85 1.87 -5.75
N GLY A 97 9.85 2.73 -5.93
CA GLY A 97 10.52 3.47 -4.86
C GLY A 97 9.77 4.71 -4.38
N ILE A 98 10.33 5.36 -3.35
CA ILE A 98 9.76 6.53 -2.69
C ILE A 98 9.52 7.64 -3.73
N SER A 99 8.30 8.19 -3.76
CA SER A 99 7.92 9.32 -4.63
C SER A 99 8.23 9.08 -6.12
N ALA A 100 8.27 7.83 -6.57
CA ALA A 100 8.71 7.49 -7.94
C ALA A 100 7.89 8.20 -9.02
N PHE A 101 6.59 8.38 -8.80
CA PHE A 101 5.63 9.08 -9.67
C PHE A 101 4.97 10.29 -8.99
N GLU A 102 5.59 10.84 -7.94
CA GLU A 102 5.05 12.01 -7.25
C GLU A 102 4.84 13.17 -8.25
N LYS A 103 3.66 13.80 -8.19
CA LYS A 103 3.25 14.92 -9.09
C LYS A 103 3.23 14.57 -10.57
N CYS A 104 3.02 13.31 -10.93
CA CYS A 104 2.61 12.91 -12.27
C CYS A 104 1.12 13.25 -12.46
N ARG A 105 0.81 14.56 -12.54
CA ARG A 105 -0.56 15.08 -12.44
C ARG A 105 -1.49 14.60 -13.56
N SER A 106 -0.94 14.25 -14.72
CA SER A 106 -1.71 13.76 -15.87
C SER A 106 -1.84 12.24 -15.87
N LEU A 107 -1.14 11.51 -14.99
CA LEU A 107 -1.19 10.06 -14.93
C LEU A 107 -2.60 9.61 -14.54
N ASN A 108 -3.29 8.97 -15.48
CA ASN A 108 -4.68 8.56 -15.32
C ASN A 108 -4.85 7.03 -15.27
N ASP A 109 -3.85 6.28 -15.74
CA ASP A 109 -3.84 4.83 -15.69
C ASP A 109 -2.44 4.30 -15.41
N VAL A 110 -2.36 3.30 -14.54
CA VAL A 110 -1.14 2.54 -14.26
C VAL A 110 -1.50 1.07 -14.01
N LYS A 111 -0.94 0.20 -14.85
CA LYS A 111 -1.05 -1.24 -14.63
C LYS A 111 0.14 -1.70 -13.79
N LEU A 112 -0.14 -2.17 -12.58
CA LEU A 112 0.85 -2.78 -11.71
C LEU A 112 1.07 -4.24 -12.12
N PRO A 113 2.32 -4.70 -12.32
CA PRO A 113 2.60 -6.07 -12.75
C PRO A 113 2.39 -7.09 -11.62
N ASP A 114 2.00 -8.31 -11.98
CA ASP A 114 1.71 -9.41 -11.03
C ASP A 114 2.93 -9.85 -10.20
N GLY A 115 4.14 -9.47 -10.59
CA GLY A 115 5.37 -9.70 -9.83
C GLY A 115 5.75 -8.60 -8.82
N LEU A 116 4.96 -7.52 -8.77
CA LEU A 116 5.24 -6.38 -7.87
C LEU A 116 5.07 -6.79 -6.41
N THR A 117 6.07 -6.50 -5.57
CA THR A 117 6.04 -6.81 -4.12
C THR A 117 5.99 -5.58 -3.24
N THR A 118 6.52 -4.46 -3.72
CA THR A 118 6.68 -3.27 -2.88
C THR A 118 6.33 -2.00 -3.63
N VAL A 119 5.50 -1.16 -3.01
CA VAL A 119 5.25 0.22 -3.42
C VAL A 119 5.58 1.13 -2.23
N ASP A 120 6.61 1.95 -2.36
CA ASP A 120 7.12 2.77 -1.27
C ASP A 120 6.28 4.03 -1.01
N LYS A 121 6.62 4.73 0.07
CA LYS A 121 5.97 5.95 0.54
C LYS A 121 5.83 6.99 -0.59
N ASN A 122 4.65 7.63 -0.68
CA ASN A 122 4.36 8.73 -1.61
C ASN A 122 4.52 8.36 -3.10
N ALA A 123 4.59 7.08 -3.46
CA ALA A 123 4.94 6.65 -4.81
C ALA A 123 4.07 7.31 -5.88
N PHE A 124 2.77 7.53 -5.62
CA PHE A 124 1.80 8.19 -6.51
C PHE A 124 1.13 9.40 -5.85
N LEU A 125 1.83 10.11 -4.96
CA LEU A 125 1.33 11.35 -4.35
C LEU A 125 1.14 12.42 -5.43
N ASP A 126 0.04 13.17 -5.37
CA ASP A 126 -0.31 14.22 -6.34
C ASP A 126 -0.45 13.72 -7.80
N CYS A 127 -0.82 12.47 -8.01
CA CYS A 127 -1.28 11.97 -9.31
C CYS A 127 -2.75 12.35 -9.49
N ASP A 128 -3.00 13.61 -9.89
CA ASP A 128 -4.34 14.24 -9.79
C ASP A 128 -5.41 13.49 -10.59
N LYS A 129 -5.07 12.96 -11.77
CA LYS A 129 -6.00 12.24 -12.63
C LYS A 129 -6.14 10.75 -12.31
N LEU A 130 -5.25 10.18 -11.50
CA LEU A 130 -5.37 8.79 -11.09
C LEU A 130 -6.49 8.66 -10.07
N THR A 131 -7.57 7.97 -10.42
CA THR A 131 -8.77 7.80 -9.60
C THR A 131 -8.96 6.38 -9.10
N ASN A 132 -8.26 5.43 -9.66
CA ASN A 132 -8.31 4.04 -9.23
C ASN A 132 -6.97 3.34 -9.52
N VAL A 133 -6.73 2.26 -8.80
CA VAL A 133 -5.61 1.35 -9.04
C VAL A 133 -6.01 -0.07 -8.64
N THR A 134 -5.64 -1.04 -9.47
CA THR A 134 -5.72 -2.46 -9.10
C THR A 134 -4.38 -2.90 -8.56
N ILE A 135 -4.35 -3.36 -7.32
CA ILE A 135 -3.14 -3.81 -6.65
C ILE A 135 -3.12 -5.34 -6.66
N PRO A 136 -2.11 -5.98 -7.28
CA PRO A 136 -2.01 -7.43 -7.35
C PRO A 136 -1.71 -8.05 -5.98
N ASP A 137 -2.11 -9.31 -5.81
CA ASP A 137 -1.92 -10.08 -4.56
C ASP A 137 -0.45 -10.29 -4.16
N SER A 138 0.46 -10.14 -5.12
CA SER A 138 1.90 -10.21 -4.88
C SER A 138 2.45 -9.06 -4.04
N VAL A 139 1.73 -7.93 -3.97
CA VAL A 139 2.16 -6.77 -3.19
C VAL A 139 2.00 -7.06 -1.71
N THR A 140 3.13 -7.04 -0.99
CA THR A 140 3.19 -7.27 0.46
C THR A 140 3.46 -6.00 1.26
N THR A 141 3.95 -4.95 0.60
CA THR A 141 4.29 -3.70 1.28
C THR A 141 3.80 -2.50 0.48
N ILE A 142 2.99 -1.66 1.13
CA ILE A 142 2.53 -0.38 0.58
C ILE A 142 2.86 0.72 1.59
N GLY A 143 3.71 1.65 1.17
CA GLY A 143 4.17 2.75 2.01
C GLY A 143 3.09 3.80 2.25
N ASN A 144 3.31 4.62 3.28
CA ASN A 144 2.39 5.68 3.67
C ASN A 144 2.11 6.63 2.49
N GLN A 145 0.83 6.98 2.24
CA GLN A 145 0.42 7.91 1.19
C GLN A 145 0.84 7.48 -0.23
N ALA A 146 1.09 6.19 -0.43
CA ALA A 146 1.50 5.66 -1.73
C ALA A 146 0.45 5.91 -2.82
N PHE A 147 -0.84 5.79 -2.46
CA PHE A 147 -1.97 5.98 -3.38
C PHE A 147 -3.08 6.82 -2.75
N GLY A 148 -3.79 7.57 -3.58
CA GLY A 148 -5.02 8.24 -3.20
C GLY A 148 -4.84 9.48 -2.32
N TYR A 149 -3.66 10.10 -2.32
CA TYR A 149 -3.35 11.30 -1.55
C TYR A 149 -2.95 12.47 -2.43
N GLN A 150 -3.18 13.66 -1.92
CA GLN A 150 -2.80 14.95 -2.52
C GLN A 150 -2.22 15.88 -1.47
N THR A 151 -1.37 16.81 -1.92
CA THR A 151 -0.81 17.88 -1.10
C THR A 151 -1.73 19.10 -1.13
N ASN A 152 -2.05 19.64 0.05
CA ASN A 152 -2.85 20.84 0.22
C ASN A 152 -2.00 22.12 0.14
N ASP A 153 -2.64 23.29 0.07
CA ASP A 153 -1.97 24.59 -0.01
C ASP A 153 -1.09 24.90 1.23
N ASP A 154 -1.43 24.33 2.39
CA ASP A 154 -0.69 24.44 3.64
C ASP A 154 0.45 23.42 3.79
N MET A 155 0.79 22.71 2.71
CA MET A 155 1.79 21.63 2.64
C MET A 155 1.42 20.36 3.45
N SER A 156 0.24 20.32 4.05
CA SER A 156 -0.30 19.06 4.60
C SER A 156 -0.74 18.13 3.47
N THR A 157 -0.99 16.87 3.79
CA THR A 157 -1.55 15.93 2.82
C THR A 157 -2.96 15.51 3.22
N SER A 158 -3.81 15.35 2.23
CA SER A 158 -5.16 14.85 2.41
C SER A 158 -5.45 13.71 1.43
N LYS A 159 -6.39 12.88 1.81
CA LYS A 159 -6.91 11.82 0.95
C LYS A 159 -7.77 12.42 -0.16
N LYS A 160 -7.75 11.82 -1.34
CA LYS A 160 -8.61 12.16 -2.47
C LYS A 160 -9.98 11.53 -2.28
N ASP A 161 -11.06 12.30 -2.41
CA ASP A 161 -12.43 11.82 -2.16
C ASP A 161 -12.91 10.73 -3.13
N ASN A 162 -12.42 10.75 -4.37
CA ASN A 162 -12.87 9.86 -5.45
C ASN A 162 -11.80 8.85 -5.86
N PHE A 163 -10.94 8.44 -4.94
CA PHE A 163 -9.92 7.43 -5.24
C PHE A 163 -10.37 6.06 -4.74
N GLN A 164 -10.18 5.01 -5.57
CA GLN A 164 -10.53 3.64 -5.23
C GLN A 164 -9.36 2.70 -5.44
N ILE A 165 -9.15 1.83 -4.48
CA ILE A 165 -8.24 0.69 -4.59
C ILE A 165 -9.07 -0.55 -4.90
N THR A 166 -8.62 -1.31 -5.89
CA THR A 166 -9.17 -2.64 -6.19
C THR A 166 -8.11 -3.68 -5.83
N GLY A 167 -8.53 -4.72 -5.12
CA GLY A 167 -7.65 -5.79 -4.67
C GLY A 167 -8.44 -6.86 -3.93
N LYS A 168 -7.76 -7.85 -3.40
CA LYS A 168 -8.36 -8.95 -2.67
C LYS A 168 -8.52 -8.62 -1.19
N THR A 169 -9.64 -9.01 -0.60
CA THR A 169 -9.84 -8.94 0.85
C THR A 169 -8.75 -9.72 1.60
N GLY A 170 -8.20 -9.14 2.66
CA GLY A 170 -7.09 -9.72 3.44
C GLY A 170 -5.72 -9.57 2.79
N SER A 171 -5.60 -8.81 1.69
CA SER A 171 -4.30 -8.46 1.09
C SER A 171 -3.76 -7.13 1.65
N ALA A 172 -2.48 -6.84 1.37
CA ALA A 172 -1.87 -5.56 1.71
C ALA A 172 -2.63 -4.35 1.10
N ALA A 173 -3.32 -4.55 -0.03
CA ALA A 173 -4.19 -3.54 -0.62
C ALA A 173 -5.39 -3.20 0.27
N ALA A 174 -6.05 -4.22 0.84
CA ALA A 174 -7.15 -4.05 1.78
C ALA A 174 -6.68 -3.36 3.07
N ASP A 175 -5.54 -3.80 3.62
CA ASP A 175 -4.95 -3.21 4.83
C ASP A 175 -4.58 -1.75 4.62
N TYR A 176 -3.95 -1.44 3.49
CA TYR A 176 -3.63 -0.04 3.14
C TYR A 176 -4.90 0.81 3.01
N ALA A 177 -5.93 0.33 2.31
CA ALA A 177 -7.18 1.05 2.14
C ALA A 177 -7.87 1.31 3.49
N ASN A 178 -7.95 0.30 4.37
CA ASN A 178 -8.52 0.42 5.71
C ASN A 178 -7.75 1.44 6.57
N ASN A 179 -6.42 1.35 6.59
CA ASN A 179 -5.57 2.24 7.41
C ASN A 179 -5.56 3.68 6.89
N SER A 180 -5.67 3.88 5.58
CA SER A 180 -5.67 5.20 4.94
C SER A 180 -7.07 5.81 4.81
N GLY A 181 -8.13 5.01 4.98
CA GLY A 181 -9.51 5.40 4.74
C GLY A 181 -9.83 5.68 3.27
N VAL A 182 -9.03 5.16 2.33
CA VAL A 182 -9.28 5.19 0.89
C VAL A 182 -10.33 4.12 0.55
N SER A 183 -11.20 4.38 -0.43
CA SER A 183 -12.22 3.42 -0.84
C SER A 183 -11.59 2.13 -1.37
N PHE A 184 -12.15 0.99 -0.96
CA PHE A 184 -11.70 -0.34 -1.35
C PHE A 184 -12.79 -1.09 -2.11
N ASN A 185 -12.40 -1.87 -3.11
CA ASN A 185 -13.27 -2.77 -3.86
C ASN A 185 -12.57 -4.12 -4.03
N ASP A 186 -13.24 -5.17 -3.60
CA ASP A 186 -12.85 -6.55 -3.91
C ASP A 186 -13.83 -7.08 -4.96
N PRO A 187 -13.38 -7.29 -6.22
CA PRO A 187 -14.26 -7.75 -7.29
C PRO A 187 -14.74 -9.19 -7.10
N ASP A 188 -14.01 -9.98 -6.31
CA ASP A 188 -14.29 -11.39 -6.04
C ASP A 188 -15.01 -11.60 -4.70
N ALA A 189 -15.28 -10.51 -3.96
CA ALA A 189 -16.02 -10.61 -2.70
C ALA A 189 -17.44 -11.18 -2.92
N PRO A 190 -17.91 -12.11 -2.10
CA PRO A 190 -19.26 -12.64 -2.19
C PRO A 190 -20.27 -11.49 -2.04
N THR A 191 -21.12 -11.32 -3.04
CA THR A 191 -22.19 -10.31 -3.03
C THR A 191 -23.20 -10.67 -1.95
N THR A 192 -23.13 -10.03 -0.79
CA THR A 192 -24.16 -10.15 0.23
C THR A 192 -25.38 -9.37 -0.27
N THR A 193 -26.30 -10.04 -0.94
CA THR A 193 -27.61 -9.47 -1.26
C THR A 193 -28.38 -9.38 0.07
N THR A 194 -28.36 -8.21 0.68
CA THR A 194 -29.25 -7.92 1.81
C THR A 194 -30.67 -7.83 1.25
N THR A 195 -31.39 -8.93 1.27
CA THR A 195 -32.85 -8.91 1.08
C THR A 195 -33.43 -8.24 2.31
N THR A 196 -33.79 -6.98 2.21
CA THR A 196 -34.71 -6.36 3.16
C THR A 196 -36.06 -7.04 2.97
N ASP A 197 -36.35 -7.99 3.86
CA ASP A 197 -37.70 -8.57 3.97
C ASP A 197 -38.65 -7.48 4.50
N THR A 198 -39.33 -6.79 3.59
CA THR A 198 -40.52 -6.04 3.93
C THR A 198 -41.67 -7.03 3.97
N THR A 199 -41.98 -7.53 5.16
CA THR A 199 -43.19 -8.28 5.39
C THR A 199 -44.40 -7.42 5.08
N ASP A 200 -44.94 -7.56 3.88
CA ASP A 200 -46.31 -7.15 3.58
C ASP A 200 -47.25 -8.32 3.92
N VAL A 201 -48.20 -8.03 4.79
CA VAL A 201 -49.19 -8.95 5.29
C VAL A 201 -50.33 -9.07 4.28
N SER A 202 -50.21 -9.93 3.31
CA SER A 202 -51.36 -10.52 2.63
C SER A 202 -50.99 -11.84 1.97
N GLY A 203 -51.63 -12.91 2.44
CA GLY A 203 -51.29 -14.27 2.05
C GLY A 203 -51.57 -14.56 0.59
N GLU A 204 -50.65 -15.25 -0.02
CA GLU A 204 -50.94 -16.33 -0.99
C GLU A 204 -49.69 -17.20 -1.19
N THR A 205 -49.89 -18.48 -1.06
CA THR A 205 -48.96 -19.59 -1.28
C THR A 205 -48.46 -19.59 -2.73
N THR A 206 -47.14 -19.74 -2.99
CA THR A 206 -46.65 -20.75 -3.96
C THR A 206 -45.13 -20.77 -4.10
N GLU A 207 -44.65 -22.01 -4.18
CA GLU A 207 -43.42 -22.55 -4.78
C GLU A 207 -42.11 -22.42 -4.02
N THR A 208 -41.83 -23.58 -3.37
CA THR A 208 -40.52 -24.04 -2.90
C THR A 208 -39.55 -24.22 -4.06
N THR A 209 -38.59 -23.33 -4.21
CA THR A 209 -37.39 -23.62 -4.99
C THR A 209 -36.30 -24.05 -4.02
N THR A 210 -36.03 -25.36 -3.99
CA THR A 210 -34.93 -25.95 -3.22
C THR A 210 -33.61 -25.50 -3.83
N VAL A 211 -32.94 -24.53 -3.24
CA VAL A 211 -31.56 -24.24 -3.51
C VAL A 211 -30.73 -25.16 -2.64
N THR A 212 -30.02 -26.08 -3.27
CA THR A 212 -29.06 -26.98 -2.62
C THR A 212 -27.94 -26.13 -2.03
N GLU A 213 -27.92 -25.99 -0.72
CA GLU A 213 -26.76 -25.46 0.01
C GLU A 213 -25.55 -26.38 -0.28
N THR A 214 -24.61 -25.83 -1.06
CA THR A 214 -23.26 -26.38 -1.03
C THR A 214 -22.60 -25.82 0.22
N THR A 215 -22.59 -26.61 1.27
CA THR A 215 -21.80 -26.35 2.47
C THR A 215 -20.33 -26.30 2.05
N VAL A 216 -19.82 -25.09 1.87
CA VAL A 216 -18.39 -24.84 1.98
C VAL A 216 -18.08 -25.04 3.46
N THR A 217 -17.38 -26.12 3.77
CA THR A 217 -16.75 -26.29 5.06
C THR A 217 -15.72 -25.18 5.22
N THR A 218 -16.15 -24.08 5.80
CA THR A 218 -15.21 -23.14 6.41
C THR A 218 -14.55 -23.91 7.54
N ASP A 219 -13.24 -24.12 7.39
CA ASP A 219 -12.40 -24.42 8.53
C ASP A 219 -12.73 -23.37 9.59
N SER A 220 -13.28 -23.85 10.69
CA SER A 220 -13.70 -23.03 11.80
C SER A 220 -12.45 -22.64 12.59
N ASP A 221 -11.74 -21.63 12.15
CA ASP A 221 -11.04 -20.75 13.08
C ASP A 221 -12.09 -19.78 13.64
N THR A 222 -12.83 -20.26 14.62
CA THR A 222 -13.45 -19.37 15.59
C THR A 222 -12.30 -18.58 16.22
N PRO A 223 -12.35 -17.22 16.25
CA PRO A 223 -11.43 -16.45 17.06
C PRO A 223 -11.49 -17.05 18.46
N SER A 224 -10.36 -17.52 18.99
CA SER A 224 -10.32 -18.02 20.35
C SER A 224 -10.67 -16.83 21.25
N GLU A 225 -11.76 -16.98 21.99
CA GLU A 225 -12.21 -16.04 23.02
C GLU A 225 -11.11 -15.91 24.08
N ASN A 226 -10.14 -15.06 23.87
CA ASN A 226 -9.02 -14.63 24.72
C ASN A 226 -7.68 -14.68 23.98
N SER A 227 -7.53 -13.93 22.91
CA SER A 227 -6.21 -13.64 22.33
C SER A 227 -5.63 -12.42 23.00
N CYS A 228 -5.03 -12.60 24.19
CA CYS A 228 -4.31 -11.52 24.85
C CYS A 228 -3.25 -10.94 23.90
N GLY A 229 -3.29 -9.66 23.67
CA GLY A 229 -2.42 -8.96 22.73
C GLY A 229 -3.00 -8.69 21.34
N ASP A 230 -4.03 -9.41 20.91
CA ASP A 230 -4.70 -9.20 19.63
C ASP A 230 -5.72 -8.05 19.74
N THR A 231 -5.23 -6.82 19.70
CA THR A 231 -6.06 -5.62 19.79
C THR A 231 -6.71 -5.26 18.46
N THR A 232 -6.15 -5.74 17.36
CA THR A 232 -6.72 -5.59 16.00
C THR A 232 -7.85 -6.57 15.74
N MET A 233 -7.92 -7.68 16.50
CA MET A 233 -8.88 -8.77 16.36
C MET A 233 -8.74 -9.53 15.03
N ASP A 234 -7.52 -9.62 14.51
CA ASP A 234 -7.22 -10.32 13.25
C ASP A 234 -6.71 -11.77 13.47
N GLY A 235 -6.66 -12.22 14.70
CA GLY A 235 -6.22 -13.56 15.11
C GLY A 235 -4.69 -13.69 15.22
N LYS A 236 -3.95 -12.61 15.14
CA LYS A 236 -2.50 -12.56 15.31
C LYS A 236 -2.13 -11.58 16.42
N VAL A 237 -0.93 -11.74 16.94
CA VAL A 237 -0.35 -10.79 17.90
C VAL A 237 0.96 -10.28 17.29
N ASP A 238 0.94 -9.06 16.79
CA ASP A 238 2.09 -8.47 16.12
C ASP A 238 2.26 -6.97 16.44
N LEU A 239 3.14 -6.29 15.71
CA LEU A 239 3.43 -4.88 15.95
C LEU A 239 2.23 -3.95 15.71
N LEU A 240 1.26 -4.36 14.88
CA LEU A 240 0.06 -3.56 14.62
C LEU A 240 -0.81 -3.44 15.85
N ASP A 241 -0.87 -4.49 16.67
CA ASP A 241 -1.59 -4.48 17.94
C ASP A 241 -1.00 -3.48 18.92
N ALA A 242 0.33 -3.47 19.04
CA ALA A 242 1.01 -2.50 19.87
C ALA A 242 0.81 -1.05 19.39
N ILE A 243 0.78 -0.84 18.07
CA ILE A 243 0.49 0.48 17.47
C ILE A 243 -0.95 0.89 17.76
N LEU A 244 -1.91 -0.01 17.63
CA LEU A 244 -3.32 0.27 17.87
C LEU A 244 -3.56 0.57 19.36
N LEU A 245 -2.92 -0.18 20.26
CA LEU A 245 -2.97 0.05 21.69
C LEU A 245 -2.40 1.42 22.06
N ASN A 246 -1.26 1.83 21.51
CA ASN A 246 -0.72 3.17 21.71
C ASN A 246 -1.67 4.29 21.24
N LYS A 247 -2.37 4.08 20.12
CA LYS A 247 -3.37 5.05 19.65
C LYS A 247 -4.56 5.16 20.63
N TYR A 248 -4.98 4.04 21.21
CA TYR A 248 -6.03 4.03 22.22
C TYR A 248 -5.61 4.81 23.47
N LEU A 249 -4.42 4.55 24.02
CA LEU A 249 -3.89 5.26 25.19
C LEU A 249 -3.69 6.75 24.93
N ALA A 250 -3.34 7.12 23.70
CA ALA A 250 -3.25 8.52 23.27
C ALA A 250 -4.64 9.18 23.04
N GLY A 251 -5.74 8.46 23.22
CA GLY A 251 -7.10 8.96 22.97
C GLY A 251 -7.44 9.18 21.51
N ALA A 252 -6.64 8.65 20.58
CA ALA A 252 -6.83 8.81 19.15
C ALA A 252 -7.88 7.84 18.56
N VAL A 253 -8.15 6.72 19.24
CA VAL A 253 -9.15 5.72 18.90
C VAL A 253 -9.89 5.26 20.16
N THR A 254 -11.07 4.66 19.99
CA THR A 254 -11.83 4.01 21.07
C THR A 254 -11.82 2.52 20.86
N PHE A 255 -11.68 1.75 21.92
CA PHE A 255 -11.76 0.29 21.90
C PHE A 255 -13.17 -0.19 22.16
N THR A 256 -13.54 -1.32 21.56
CA THR A 256 -14.65 -2.14 22.01
C THR A 256 -14.29 -2.82 23.34
N GLU A 257 -15.28 -3.35 24.05
CA GLU A 257 -15.03 -4.11 25.27
C GLU A 257 -14.08 -5.30 25.04
N GLN A 258 -14.24 -6.01 23.92
CA GLN A 258 -13.36 -7.14 23.58
C GLN A 258 -11.93 -6.67 23.25
N GLN A 259 -11.75 -5.56 22.53
CA GLN A 259 -10.43 -5.02 22.26
C GLN A 259 -9.72 -4.55 23.54
N ALA A 260 -10.44 -3.96 24.46
CA ALA A 260 -9.89 -3.58 25.76
C ALA A 260 -9.48 -4.81 26.61
N THR A 261 -10.26 -5.88 26.54
CA THR A 261 -9.92 -7.16 27.19
C THR A 261 -8.66 -7.77 26.57
N ASN A 262 -8.56 -7.79 25.25
CA ASN A 262 -7.37 -8.29 24.56
C ASN A 262 -6.14 -7.42 24.78
N ALA A 263 -6.31 -6.13 25.04
CA ALA A 263 -5.24 -5.17 25.25
C ALA A 263 -4.56 -5.29 26.62
N ASN A 264 -5.22 -5.84 27.63
CA ASN A 264 -4.67 -6.03 28.96
C ASN A 264 -3.65 -7.20 28.97
N CYS A 265 -2.43 -6.90 28.57
CA CYS A 265 -1.37 -7.89 28.32
C CYS A 265 -0.36 -8.01 29.46
N ASP A 266 -0.27 -7.00 30.33
CA ASP A 266 0.57 -7.03 31.55
C ASP A 266 -0.31 -7.13 32.80
N GLN A 267 -0.26 -8.25 33.46
CA GLN A 267 -0.99 -8.49 34.71
C GLN A 267 -0.08 -8.44 35.95
N THR A 268 1.15 -7.94 35.78
CA THR A 268 2.12 -7.86 36.87
C THR A 268 1.78 -6.76 37.88
N ASP A 269 1.07 -5.73 37.45
CA ASP A 269 0.66 -4.60 38.27
C ASP A 269 -0.62 -4.83 39.10
N GLY A 270 -1.31 -5.96 38.83
CA GLY A 270 -2.56 -6.33 39.49
C GLY A 270 -3.75 -5.42 39.13
N THR A 271 -3.65 -4.64 38.07
CA THR A 271 -4.76 -3.83 37.56
C THR A 271 -5.52 -4.55 36.43
N GLU A 272 -6.82 -4.27 36.31
CA GLU A 272 -7.65 -4.73 35.20
C GLU A 272 -7.78 -3.63 34.13
N THR A 273 -6.95 -2.59 34.21
CA THR A 273 -7.03 -1.43 33.32
C THR A 273 -5.90 -1.43 32.32
N VAL A 274 -6.23 -1.14 31.05
CA VAL A 274 -5.25 -1.01 29.98
C VAL A 274 -4.37 0.22 30.17
N GLY A 275 -3.04 0.04 30.20
CA GLY A 275 -2.04 1.07 30.44
C GLY A 275 -0.81 1.00 29.53
N GLU A 276 0.20 1.81 29.83
CA GLU A 276 1.47 1.82 29.09
C GLU A 276 2.27 0.53 29.26
N GLU A 277 2.08 -0.15 30.39
CA GLU A 277 2.69 -1.43 30.72
C GLU A 277 2.26 -2.51 29.73
N ASP A 278 0.98 -2.54 29.36
CA ASP A 278 0.43 -3.48 28.39
C ASP A 278 1.07 -3.31 27.01
N THR A 279 1.26 -2.06 26.58
CA THR A 279 1.98 -1.78 25.33
C THR A 279 3.43 -2.25 25.41
N THR A 280 4.08 -2.06 26.55
CA THR A 280 5.45 -2.49 26.76
C THR A 280 5.56 -4.01 26.73
N ALA A 281 4.64 -4.73 27.40
CA ALA A 281 4.58 -6.19 27.38
C ALA A 281 4.35 -6.74 25.96
N LEU A 282 3.42 -6.13 25.24
CA LEU A 282 3.09 -6.51 23.88
C LEU A 282 4.27 -6.31 22.91
N ILE A 283 4.96 -5.16 22.97
CA ILE A 283 6.16 -4.91 22.15
C ILE A 283 7.26 -5.92 22.48
N ARG A 284 7.51 -6.21 23.76
CA ARG A 284 8.54 -7.17 24.18
C ARG A 284 8.21 -8.59 23.73
N PHE A 285 6.93 -8.98 23.75
CA PHE A 285 6.44 -10.25 23.22
C PHE A 285 6.69 -10.32 21.71
N VAL A 286 6.26 -9.33 20.93
CA VAL A 286 6.45 -9.28 19.47
C VAL A 286 7.93 -9.32 19.09
N LEU A 287 8.81 -8.71 19.88
CA LEU A 287 10.27 -8.76 19.68
C LEU A 287 10.91 -10.06 20.24
N ASN A 288 10.12 -10.98 20.75
CA ASN A 288 10.56 -12.26 21.34
C ASN A 288 11.65 -12.08 22.42
N MET A 289 11.47 -11.08 23.27
CA MET A 289 12.42 -10.79 24.36
C MET A 289 12.32 -11.83 25.48
N GLU A 290 13.44 -12.08 26.15
CA GLU A 290 13.49 -13.00 27.31
C GLU A 290 12.51 -12.55 28.40
N GLY A 291 11.72 -13.48 28.94
CA GLY A 291 10.67 -13.22 29.92
C GLY A 291 9.29 -12.87 29.34
N TYR A 292 9.21 -12.61 28.01
CA TYR A 292 7.98 -12.19 27.35
C TYR A 292 7.56 -13.11 26.20
N GLN A 293 7.80 -14.42 26.35
CA GLN A 293 7.43 -15.41 25.32
C GLN A 293 5.94 -15.82 25.36
N ASN A 294 5.19 -15.36 26.36
CA ASN A 294 3.76 -15.63 26.52
C ASN A 294 3.00 -14.36 26.91
N LEU A 295 1.76 -14.25 26.49
CA LEU A 295 0.80 -13.26 26.94
C LEU A 295 -0.44 -13.96 27.56
N PRO A 296 -1.06 -13.39 28.60
CA PRO A 296 -0.62 -12.21 29.33
C PRO A 296 0.72 -12.41 30.06
N HIS A 297 1.50 -11.32 30.19
CA HIS A 297 2.74 -11.38 30.98
C HIS A 297 2.39 -11.44 32.48
N ILE A 298 2.89 -12.45 33.15
CA ILE A 298 2.71 -12.66 34.60
C ILE A 298 4.10 -12.85 35.20
N ASP A 299 4.49 -12.01 36.12
CA ASP A 299 5.75 -12.19 36.84
C ASP A 299 5.76 -13.50 37.62
N SER A 300 6.67 -14.40 37.28
CA SER A 300 6.79 -15.74 37.89
C SER A 300 7.37 -15.70 39.32
N ASN A 301 7.54 -14.50 39.90
CA ASN A 301 8.12 -14.30 41.22
C ASN A 301 7.13 -13.81 42.31
N ASN A 302 5.83 -14.00 42.12
CA ASN A 302 4.82 -13.80 43.16
C ASN A 302 4.21 -15.11 43.63
#